data_b19da4f10b8ffdcb3b203d1dcd98415d
#
_entry.id   b19da4f10b8ffdcb3b203d1dcd98415d
#
_cell.length_a   1.000
_cell.length_b   1.000
_cell.length_c   1.000
_cell.angle_alpha   90.00
_cell.angle_beta   90.00
_cell.angle_gamma   90.00
#
_symmetry.space_group_name_H-M   'P 1'
#
loop_
_entity.id
_entity.type
_entity.pdbx_description
1 polymer ?
#
loop_
_entity_poly.entity_id
_entity_poly.type
_entity_poly.pdbx_seq_one_letter_code
_entity_poly.pdbx_strand_id
1 'polypeptide(L)'
;MSRKTHVLKEYFDPVKLSEHQLDGTLIAGVSYHFTSLEKQGLAALLAKLPLADDAPVAMDLDLSCFVYDKGFNVIDVIWYGNLRNADESIRHQGDALVGAKSFEDSLIQQEQIQIKLDQLPDTAHHLIFVLSSYHNQPLRKAQKGMIYFGDKELPKAYHISFDQIEPDCQSLAIWQLSRYRGDWELSSPMADIKLTKLSNKSLDKITDAVTTRIQAVQSKRW
;
A
#
# COMPACT_ATOMS: atom_id res chain seq x y z
N MET A 1 -25.27 15.70 4.75
CA MET A 1 -25.35 14.67 3.67
C MET A 1 -24.50 13.48 4.09
N SER A 2 -24.99 12.26 3.94
CA SER A 2 -24.20 11.06 4.27
C SER A 2 -23.12 10.88 3.21
N ARG A 3 -21.86 10.83 3.61
CA ARG A 3 -20.74 10.47 2.74
C ARG A 3 -20.92 9.04 2.22
N LYS A 4 -20.66 8.81 0.95
CA LYS A 4 -20.81 7.48 0.33
C LYS A 4 -19.47 6.80 0.16
N THR A 5 -19.42 5.51 0.42
CA THR A 5 -18.30 4.65 0.05
C THR A 5 -18.31 4.34 -1.44
N HIS A 6 -17.15 4.36 -2.07
CA HIS A 6 -16.96 4.06 -3.49
C HIS A 6 -16.16 2.76 -3.64
N VAL A 7 -16.79 1.75 -4.19
CA VAL A 7 -16.10 0.52 -4.61
C VAL A 7 -15.48 0.78 -5.97
N LEU A 8 -14.16 0.72 -6.03
CA LEU A 8 -13.43 0.91 -7.28
C LEU A 8 -13.22 -0.45 -7.94
N LYS A 9 -13.57 -0.56 -9.21
CA LYS A 9 -13.39 -1.80 -9.96
C LYS A 9 -12.12 -1.82 -10.79
N GLU A 10 -11.61 -0.64 -11.11
CA GLU A 10 -10.43 -0.44 -11.96
C GLU A 10 -9.84 0.94 -11.69
N TYR A 11 -8.82 1.31 -12.46
CA TYR A 11 -8.32 2.67 -12.53
C TYR A 11 -9.46 3.69 -12.64
N PHE A 12 -9.41 4.78 -11.88
CA PHE A 12 -10.36 5.89 -11.98
C PHE A 12 -9.62 7.22 -12.25
N ASP A 13 -10.36 8.13 -12.90
CA ASP A 13 -9.88 9.48 -13.14
C ASP A 13 -9.60 10.22 -11.82
N PRO A 14 -8.60 11.14 -11.81
CA PRO A 14 -8.31 11.90 -10.61
C PRO A 14 -9.54 12.65 -10.08
N VAL A 15 -9.77 12.53 -8.77
CA VAL A 15 -10.84 13.21 -8.06
C VAL A 15 -10.25 14.16 -7.03
N LYS A 16 -10.79 15.36 -6.92
CA LYS A 16 -10.36 16.32 -5.92
C LYS A 16 -10.87 15.93 -4.54
N LEU A 17 -10.00 15.94 -3.55
CA LEU A 17 -10.38 15.60 -2.18
C LEU A 17 -11.43 16.56 -1.62
N SER A 18 -11.36 17.85 -1.95
CA SER A 18 -12.34 18.85 -1.54
C SER A 18 -13.76 18.55 -2.06
N GLU A 19 -13.90 18.06 -3.29
CA GLU A 19 -15.19 17.69 -3.89
C GLU A 19 -15.82 16.46 -3.21
N HIS A 20 -14.97 15.58 -2.65
CA HIS A 20 -15.39 14.37 -1.93
C HIS A 20 -15.42 14.55 -0.41
N GLN A 21 -15.17 15.79 0.08
CA GLN A 21 -15.18 16.13 1.50
C GLN A 21 -14.19 15.29 2.33
N LEU A 22 -13.10 14.86 1.72
CA LEU A 22 -11.99 14.21 2.41
C LEU A 22 -10.99 15.29 2.83
N ASP A 23 -10.78 15.41 4.13
CA ASP A 23 -9.93 16.46 4.70
C ASP A 23 -9.16 15.99 5.95
N GLY A 24 -8.32 16.88 6.46
CA GLY A 24 -7.59 16.68 7.71
C GLY A 24 -6.58 15.53 7.62
N THR A 25 -6.84 14.48 8.40
CA THR A 25 -5.97 13.31 8.42
C THR A 25 -6.53 12.21 7.52
N LEU A 26 -5.83 11.95 6.42
CA LEU A 26 -6.15 10.85 5.51
C LEU A 26 -5.55 9.53 6.00
N ILE A 27 -6.12 8.43 5.53
CA ILE A 27 -5.71 7.07 5.84
C ILE A 27 -5.64 6.28 4.54
N ALA A 28 -4.46 5.78 4.22
CA ALA A 28 -4.27 4.71 3.25
C ALA A 28 -4.04 3.41 4.00
N GLY A 29 -4.73 2.34 3.66
CA GLY A 29 -4.61 1.11 4.42
C GLY A 29 -4.91 -0.15 3.62
N VAL A 30 -4.50 -1.27 4.20
CA VAL A 30 -4.79 -2.63 3.74
C VAL A 30 -5.33 -3.45 4.90
N SER A 31 -6.30 -4.29 4.63
CA SER A 31 -6.79 -5.29 5.57
C SER A 31 -6.99 -6.62 4.86
N TYR A 32 -6.62 -7.71 5.50
CA TYR A 32 -6.78 -9.07 4.96
C TYR A 32 -6.87 -10.08 6.10
N HIS A 33 -7.47 -11.23 5.82
CA HIS A 33 -7.50 -12.33 6.78
C HIS A 33 -6.16 -13.04 6.80
N PHE A 34 -5.81 -13.60 7.97
CA PHE A 34 -4.65 -14.46 8.08
C PHE A 34 -4.67 -15.51 6.96
N THR A 35 -3.60 -15.56 6.21
CA THR A 35 -3.45 -16.46 5.08
C THR A 35 -2.15 -17.23 5.25
N SER A 36 -2.27 -18.54 5.41
CA SER A 36 -1.13 -19.45 5.46
C SER A 36 -0.61 -19.69 4.04
N LEU A 37 0.70 -19.54 3.87
CA LEU A 37 1.38 -19.86 2.62
C LEU A 37 1.90 -21.29 2.64
N GLU A 38 1.67 -22.02 1.55
CA GLU A 38 2.27 -23.31 1.36
C GLU A 38 3.79 -23.18 1.16
N LYS A 39 4.55 -23.97 1.90
CA LYS A 39 5.99 -24.05 1.69
C LYS A 39 6.25 -24.65 0.30
N GLN A 40 7.13 -24.01 -0.49
CA GLN A 40 7.44 -24.43 -1.86
C GLN A 40 8.90 -24.87 -1.99
N GLY A 41 9.19 -25.69 -3.00
CA GLY A 41 10.55 -26.11 -3.34
C GLY A 41 11.28 -26.86 -2.22
N LEU A 42 12.54 -26.50 -1.98
CA LEU A 42 13.39 -27.16 -0.97
C LEU A 42 12.81 -27.02 0.45
N ALA A 43 12.16 -25.90 0.77
CA ALA A 43 11.51 -25.68 2.08
C ALA A 43 10.35 -26.68 2.32
N ALA A 44 9.59 -27.02 1.29
CA ALA A 44 8.54 -28.03 1.38
C ALA A 44 9.11 -29.46 1.57
N LEU A 45 10.30 -29.72 1.00
CA LEU A 45 10.99 -30.99 1.18
C LEU A 45 11.57 -31.12 2.60
N LEU A 46 12.19 -30.05 3.09
CA LEU A 46 12.78 -29.98 4.45
C LEU A 46 11.71 -30.05 5.54
N ALA A 47 10.51 -29.48 5.32
CA ALA A 47 9.39 -29.54 6.26
C ALA A 47 8.89 -30.99 6.52
N LYS A 48 9.24 -31.94 5.68
CA LYS A 48 8.91 -33.36 5.87
C LYS A 48 9.90 -34.12 6.76
N LEU A 49 10.97 -33.44 7.22
CA LEU A 49 11.93 -34.08 8.13
C LEU A 49 11.40 -34.07 9.57
N PRO A 50 11.68 -35.12 10.38
CA PRO A 50 11.10 -35.27 11.72
C PRO A 50 11.42 -34.18 12.75
N LEU A 51 12.40 -33.33 12.48
CA LEU A 51 12.84 -32.20 13.34
C LEU A 51 12.60 -30.85 12.69
N ALA A 52 11.85 -30.77 11.57
CA ALA A 52 11.58 -29.51 10.89
C ALA A 52 10.50 -28.71 11.65
N ASP A 53 10.72 -27.43 11.77
CA ASP A 53 9.67 -26.49 12.20
C ASP A 53 8.58 -26.44 11.10
N ASP A 54 7.44 -27.04 11.39
CA ASP A 54 6.32 -27.16 10.46
C ASP A 54 5.34 -25.99 10.57
N ALA A 55 5.72 -24.92 11.27
CA ALA A 55 4.90 -23.73 11.39
C ALA A 55 4.59 -23.16 10.00
N PRO A 56 3.30 -22.84 9.71
CA PRO A 56 2.93 -22.23 8.46
C PRO A 56 3.53 -20.83 8.36
N VAL A 57 4.04 -20.49 7.18
CA VAL A 57 4.46 -19.11 6.89
C VAL A 57 3.21 -18.29 6.62
N ALA A 58 3.00 -17.25 7.41
CA ALA A 58 1.90 -16.30 7.16
C ALA A 58 2.22 -15.44 5.94
N MET A 59 1.19 -15.06 5.19
CA MET A 59 1.32 -14.02 4.19
C MET A 59 1.55 -12.69 4.89
N ASP A 60 2.54 -11.95 4.43
CA ASP A 60 2.99 -10.67 4.96
C ASP A 60 2.95 -9.64 3.84
N LEU A 61 2.22 -8.55 4.07
CA LEU A 61 1.97 -7.48 3.11
C LEU A 61 2.44 -6.15 3.68
N ASP A 62 3.36 -5.52 2.99
CA ASP A 62 3.96 -4.23 3.35
C ASP A 62 3.30 -3.08 2.59
N LEU A 63 2.81 -2.09 3.30
CA LEU A 63 2.35 -0.83 2.73
C LEU A 63 3.45 0.23 2.84
N SER A 64 3.71 0.96 1.77
CA SER A 64 4.71 2.03 1.74
C SER A 64 4.17 3.27 1.02
N CYS A 65 4.73 4.44 1.36
CA CYS A 65 4.43 5.72 0.74
C CYS A 65 5.72 6.36 0.22
N PHE A 66 5.81 6.56 -1.08
CA PHE A 66 6.90 7.28 -1.74
C PHE A 66 6.48 8.72 -1.93
N VAL A 67 7.27 9.65 -1.41
CA VAL A 67 7.01 11.09 -1.46
C VAL A 67 7.91 11.73 -2.51
N TYR A 68 7.30 12.49 -3.42
CA TYR A 68 8.00 13.12 -4.54
C TYR A 68 7.79 14.63 -4.53
N ASP A 69 8.79 15.33 -5.05
CA ASP A 69 8.68 16.74 -5.39
C ASP A 69 7.89 16.94 -6.72
N LYS A 70 7.74 18.18 -7.14
CA LYS A 70 7.08 18.57 -8.39
C LYS A 70 7.76 17.99 -9.65
N GLY A 71 9.06 17.71 -9.58
CA GLY A 71 9.84 17.16 -10.67
C GLY A 71 9.85 15.61 -10.68
N PHE A 72 9.08 14.97 -9.80
CA PHE A 72 9.13 13.52 -9.57
C PHE A 72 10.51 13.02 -9.09
N ASN A 73 11.24 13.86 -8.34
CA ASN A 73 12.37 13.40 -7.55
C ASN A 73 11.86 12.91 -6.19
N VAL A 74 12.33 11.75 -5.75
CA VAL A 74 11.97 11.20 -4.45
C VAL A 74 12.62 12.04 -3.35
N ILE A 75 11.82 12.49 -2.39
CA ILE A 75 12.28 13.27 -1.23
C ILE A 75 12.18 12.50 0.08
N ASP A 76 11.31 11.49 0.15
CA ASP A 76 11.22 10.59 1.31
C ASP A 76 10.51 9.28 0.92
N VAL A 77 10.73 8.23 1.74
CA VAL A 77 9.99 6.97 1.65
C VAL A 77 9.61 6.50 3.05
N ILE A 78 8.32 6.38 3.29
CA ILE A 78 7.74 5.91 4.55
C ILE A 78 7.30 4.46 4.38
N TRP A 79 7.84 3.58 5.20
CA TRP A 79 7.67 2.13 5.15
C TRP A 79 8.02 1.52 6.53
N TYR A 80 7.89 0.23 6.73
CA TYR A 80 8.17 -0.41 8.04
C TYR A 80 9.58 -0.13 8.61
N GLY A 81 10.58 0.17 7.76
CA GLY A 81 11.94 0.54 8.17
C GLY A 81 12.14 2.05 8.42
N ASN A 82 11.20 2.91 8.02
CA ASN A 82 11.17 4.35 8.25
C ASN A 82 9.71 4.79 8.48
N LEU A 83 9.27 4.75 9.73
CA LEU A 83 7.84 4.87 10.07
C LEU A 83 7.27 6.28 9.94
N ARG A 84 8.07 7.31 9.68
CA ARG A 84 7.61 8.70 9.59
C ARG A 84 8.60 9.59 8.87
N ASN A 85 8.10 10.61 8.21
CA ASN A 85 8.93 11.69 7.70
C ASN A 85 9.33 12.68 8.82
N ALA A 86 10.22 13.62 8.50
CA ALA A 86 10.86 14.50 9.49
C ALA A 86 9.86 15.39 10.27
N ASP A 87 8.78 15.86 9.63
CA ASP A 87 7.73 16.70 10.23
C ASP A 87 6.54 15.90 10.77
N GLU A 88 6.60 14.58 10.70
CA GLU A 88 5.53 13.66 11.15
C GLU A 88 4.17 13.89 10.47
N SER A 89 4.16 14.52 9.31
CA SER A 89 2.95 14.68 8.51
C SER A 89 2.51 13.37 7.85
N ILE A 90 3.45 12.43 7.65
CA ILE A 90 3.18 11.08 7.15
C ILE A 90 3.70 10.08 8.17
N ARG A 91 2.83 9.16 8.61
CA ARG A 91 3.18 8.14 9.61
C ARG A 91 2.63 6.77 9.23
N HIS A 92 3.51 5.80 9.13
CA HIS A 92 3.17 4.38 9.15
C HIS A 92 2.78 3.98 10.58
N GLN A 93 1.67 3.28 10.76
CA GLN A 93 1.16 2.94 12.09
C GLN A 93 1.83 1.71 12.72
N GLY A 94 2.87 1.21 12.08
CA GLY A 94 3.60 0.02 12.46
C GLY A 94 3.33 -1.11 11.50
N ASP A 95 4.28 -2.03 11.46
CA ASP A 95 4.19 -3.26 10.71
C ASP A 95 3.24 -4.20 11.48
N ALA A 96 2.21 -4.72 10.82
CA ALA A 96 1.39 -5.80 11.33
C ALA A 96 2.19 -7.12 11.23
N LEU A 97 3.35 -7.17 11.90
CA LEU A 97 4.17 -8.36 11.98
C LEU A 97 3.33 -9.55 12.40
N VAL A 98 3.03 -10.34 11.41
CA VAL A 98 2.59 -11.73 11.54
C VAL A 98 1.58 -11.98 12.65
N GLY A 99 0.36 -11.90 12.29
CA GLY A 99 -0.75 -12.52 12.94
C GLY A 99 -0.72 -12.57 14.47
N ALA A 100 -1.58 -11.76 15.10
CA ALA A 100 -1.91 -12.01 16.49
C ALA A 100 -2.08 -13.53 16.70
N LYS A 101 -1.36 -14.07 17.68
CA LYS A 101 -1.39 -15.51 18.02
C LYS A 101 -2.68 -15.95 18.70
N SER A 102 -3.69 -15.09 18.81
CA SER A 102 -4.99 -15.42 19.42
C SER A 102 -6.08 -15.50 18.35
N PHE A 103 -6.88 -16.52 18.45
CA PHE A 103 -7.84 -16.99 17.44
C PHE A 103 -9.04 -16.05 17.18
N GLU A 104 -9.31 -15.08 18.04
CA GLU A 104 -10.52 -14.26 17.94
C GLU A 104 -10.30 -12.86 17.36
N ASP A 105 -9.15 -12.22 17.58
CA ASP A 105 -8.79 -10.94 16.94
C ASP A 105 -7.83 -11.10 15.74
N SER A 106 -7.37 -12.29 15.50
CA SER A 106 -6.24 -12.64 14.63
C SER A 106 -6.60 -12.84 13.17
N LEU A 107 -7.86 -12.69 12.79
CA LEU A 107 -8.28 -12.95 11.42
C LEU A 107 -8.05 -11.77 10.48
N ILE A 108 -7.78 -10.58 11.01
CA ILE A 108 -7.61 -9.38 10.21
C ILE A 108 -6.25 -8.76 10.49
N GLN A 109 -5.37 -8.85 9.52
CA GLN A 109 -4.13 -8.09 9.50
C GLN A 109 -4.41 -6.73 8.87
N GLN A 110 -3.79 -5.69 9.40
CA GLN A 110 -4.04 -4.31 8.96
C GLN A 110 -2.75 -3.51 8.98
N GLU A 111 -2.45 -2.86 7.87
CA GLU A 111 -1.43 -1.82 7.83
C GLU A 111 -2.04 -0.51 7.39
N GLN A 112 -1.56 0.57 7.96
CA GLN A 112 -2.06 1.91 7.70
C GLN A 112 -0.95 2.94 7.65
N ILE A 113 -1.08 3.87 6.71
CA ILE A 113 -0.31 5.11 6.67
C ILE A 113 -1.28 6.27 6.83
N GLN A 114 -1.01 7.12 7.82
CA GLN A 114 -1.75 8.35 8.06
C GLN A 114 -1.03 9.53 7.44
N ILE A 115 -1.79 10.44 6.84
CA ILE A 115 -1.31 11.63 6.18
C ILE A 115 -2.07 12.85 6.72
N LYS A 116 -1.37 13.81 7.32
CA LYS A 116 -1.92 15.10 7.72
C LYS A 116 -1.67 16.08 6.60
N LEU A 117 -2.68 16.33 5.78
CA LEU A 117 -2.57 17.14 4.55
C LEU A 117 -2.07 18.57 4.81
N ASP A 118 -2.54 19.18 5.89
CA ASP A 118 -2.22 20.54 6.31
C ASP A 118 -0.78 20.71 6.83
N GLN A 119 -0.13 19.59 7.18
CA GLN A 119 1.24 19.56 7.71
C GLN A 119 2.26 19.06 6.67
N LEU A 120 1.81 18.65 5.48
CA LEU A 120 2.72 18.24 4.42
C LEU A 120 3.61 19.40 3.96
N PRO A 121 4.93 19.19 3.83
CA PRO A 121 5.84 20.24 3.37
C PRO A 121 5.47 20.68 1.96
N ASP A 122 5.74 21.95 1.64
CA ASP A 122 5.44 22.50 0.31
C ASP A 122 6.21 21.80 -0.82
N THR A 123 7.31 21.15 -0.49
CA THR A 123 8.09 20.33 -1.43
C THR A 123 7.41 19.02 -1.80
N ALA A 124 6.50 18.50 -0.97
CA ALA A 124 5.75 17.28 -1.28
C ALA A 124 4.64 17.59 -2.30
N HIS A 125 4.81 17.05 -3.51
CA HIS A 125 3.85 17.25 -4.60
C HIS A 125 3.08 15.99 -4.97
N HIS A 126 3.71 14.81 -4.82
CA HIS A 126 3.07 13.54 -5.12
C HIS A 126 3.38 12.52 -4.02
N LEU A 127 2.38 11.77 -3.61
CA LEU A 127 2.49 10.65 -2.70
C LEU A 127 1.99 9.41 -3.42
N ILE A 128 2.85 8.39 -3.56
CA ILE A 128 2.50 7.12 -4.21
C ILE A 128 2.49 6.02 -3.16
N PHE A 129 1.34 5.36 -2.99
CA PHE A 129 1.20 4.25 -2.06
C PHE A 129 1.37 2.93 -2.79
N VAL A 130 2.26 2.11 -2.28
CA VAL A 130 2.60 0.81 -2.86
C VAL A 130 2.34 -0.28 -1.83
N LEU A 131 1.58 -1.29 -2.23
CA LEU A 131 1.42 -2.53 -1.48
C LEU A 131 2.33 -3.59 -2.09
N SER A 132 3.09 -4.30 -1.28
CA SER A 132 3.98 -5.36 -1.72
C SER A 132 3.89 -6.60 -0.82
N SER A 133 4.14 -7.77 -1.39
CA SER A 133 4.24 -9.01 -0.63
C SER A 133 5.68 -9.26 -0.21
N TYR A 134 5.93 -9.33 1.10
CA TYR A 134 7.24 -9.60 1.67
C TYR A 134 7.83 -10.96 1.21
N HIS A 135 6.98 -11.94 1.00
CA HIS A 135 7.35 -13.28 0.56
C HIS A 135 7.23 -13.50 -0.96
N ASN A 136 7.08 -12.42 -1.74
CA ASN A 136 6.92 -12.48 -3.21
C ASN A 136 5.76 -13.40 -3.65
N GLN A 137 4.69 -13.42 -2.88
CA GLN A 137 3.48 -14.15 -3.24
C GLN A 137 2.49 -13.22 -3.95
N PRO A 138 1.69 -13.72 -4.89
CA PRO A 138 0.62 -12.93 -5.47
C PRO A 138 -0.31 -12.33 -4.41
N LEU A 139 -0.59 -11.03 -4.51
CA LEU A 139 -1.45 -10.31 -3.55
C LEU A 139 -2.84 -10.96 -3.42
N ARG A 140 -3.37 -11.49 -4.52
CA ARG A 140 -4.68 -12.19 -4.55
C ARG A 140 -4.76 -13.44 -3.68
N LYS A 141 -3.62 -13.97 -3.22
CA LYS A 141 -3.62 -15.10 -2.26
C LYS A 141 -4.11 -14.68 -0.89
N ALA A 142 -4.00 -13.41 -0.51
CA ALA A 142 -4.51 -12.91 0.76
C ALA A 142 -6.04 -12.98 0.77
N GLN A 143 -6.59 -13.75 1.73
CA GLN A 143 -8.02 -13.98 1.83
C GLN A 143 -8.75 -12.72 2.29
N LYS A 144 -9.89 -12.42 1.65
CA LYS A 144 -10.74 -11.26 1.94
C LYS A 144 -9.94 -9.95 2.01
N GLY A 145 -8.91 -9.85 1.16
CA GLY A 145 -8.07 -8.68 1.10
C GLY A 145 -8.81 -7.46 0.56
N MET A 146 -8.56 -6.31 1.18
CA MET A 146 -9.10 -5.03 0.80
C MET A 146 -8.04 -3.95 0.99
N ILE A 147 -7.88 -3.12 -0.03
CA ILE A 147 -7.09 -1.91 0.03
C ILE A 147 -8.08 -0.75 0.13
N TYR A 148 -7.82 0.22 0.99
CA TYR A 148 -8.73 1.33 1.20
C TYR A 148 -8.03 2.67 1.36
N PHE A 149 -8.78 3.74 1.09
CA PHE A 149 -8.37 5.12 1.26
C PHE A 149 -9.55 5.96 1.74
N GLY A 150 -9.30 6.88 2.66
CA GLY A 150 -10.30 7.79 3.17
C GLY A 150 -9.72 8.75 4.21
N ASP A 151 -10.57 9.26 5.08
CA ASP A 151 -10.18 10.05 6.23
C ASP A 151 -10.57 9.36 7.55
N LYS A 152 -10.34 10.02 8.69
CA LYS A 152 -10.67 9.45 9.99
C LYS A 152 -12.15 9.15 10.19
N GLU A 153 -13.05 9.91 9.56
CA GLU A 153 -14.50 9.73 9.69
C GLU A 153 -15.01 8.63 8.76
N LEU A 154 -14.39 8.51 7.57
CA LEU A 154 -14.74 7.49 6.59
C LEU A 154 -13.45 6.84 6.03
N PRO A 155 -12.77 5.97 6.81
CA PRO A 155 -11.48 5.39 6.40
C PRO A 155 -11.54 4.57 5.11
N LYS A 156 -12.71 4.06 4.76
CA LYS A 156 -12.96 3.25 3.55
C LYS A 156 -13.82 4.00 2.53
N ALA A 157 -13.60 5.32 2.37
CA ALA A 157 -14.31 6.11 1.36
C ALA A 157 -14.11 5.51 -0.05
N TYR A 158 -12.89 5.10 -0.34
CA TYR A 158 -12.52 4.34 -1.54
C TYR A 158 -11.94 2.99 -1.14
N HIS A 159 -12.30 1.94 -1.85
CA HIS A 159 -11.72 0.62 -1.60
C HIS A 159 -11.71 -0.26 -2.85
N ILE A 160 -10.74 -1.16 -2.87
CA ILE A 160 -10.49 -2.14 -3.94
C ILE A 160 -10.34 -3.49 -3.27
N SER A 161 -11.07 -4.49 -3.73
CA SER A 161 -10.92 -5.86 -3.26
C SER A 161 -9.77 -6.56 -3.99
N PHE A 162 -9.08 -7.49 -3.32
CA PHE A 162 -7.92 -8.19 -3.88
C PHE A 162 -8.27 -9.10 -5.07
N ASP A 163 -9.51 -9.51 -5.21
CA ASP A 163 -9.99 -10.25 -6.38
C ASP A 163 -9.97 -9.42 -7.68
N GLN A 164 -9.86 -8.10 -7.55
CA GLN A 164 -9.75 -7.16 -8.67
C GLN A 164 -8.29 -6.89 -9.11
N ILE A 165 -7.30 -7.41 -8.35
CA ILE A 165 -5.88 -7.29 -8.70
C ILE A 165 -5.52 -8.39 -9.70
N GLU A 166 -4.57 -8.14 -10.60
CA GLU A 166 -4.07 -9.16 -11.53
C GLU A 166 -3.55 -10.40 -10.76
N PRO A 167 -3.80 -11.63 -11.27
CA PRO A 167 -3.55 -12.87 -10.54
C PRO A 167 -2.12 -13.04 -10.02
N ASP A 168 -1.12 -12.62 -10.80
CA ASP A 168 0.30 -12.81 -10.49
C ASP A 168 0.97 -11.57 -9.92
N CYS A 169 0.20 -10.49 -9.65
CA CYS A 169 0.72 -9.25 -9.12
C CYS A 169 1.23 -9.44 -7.68
N GLN A 170 2.49 -9.11 -7.45
CA GLN A 170 3.16 -9.22 -6.14
C GLN A 170 3.39 -7.86 -5.49
N SER A 171 3.34 -6.78 -6.26
CA SER A 171 3.47 -5.40 -5.79
C SER A 171 2.69 -4.44 -6.69
N LEU A 172 1.95 -3.53 -6.08
CA LEU A 172 0.99 -2.69 -6.77
C LEU A 172 1.08 -1.25 -6.27
N ALA A 173 1.32 -0.28 -7.16
CA ALA A 173 1.05 1.13 -6.87
C ALA A 173 -0.46 1.35 -6.96
N ILE A 174 -1.07 1.66 -5.80
CA ILE A 174 -2.51 1.60 -5.61
C ILE A 174 -3.13 2.98 -5.63
N TRP A 175 -2.60 3.86 -4.78
CA TRP A 175 -3.10 5.22 -4.62
C TRP A 175 -2.03 6.21 -5.01
N GLN A 176 -2.44 7.29 -5.62
CA GLN A 176 -1.62 8.46 -5.88
C GLN A 176 -2.38 9.70 -5.43
N LEU A 177 -1.76 10.46 -4.53
CA LEU A 177 -2.16 11.84 -4.24
C LEU A 177 -1.25 12.78 -5.00
N SER A 178 -1.81 13.80 -5.62
CA SER A 178 -1.05 14.82 -6.36
C SER A 178 -1.59 16.21 -6.07
N ARG A 179 -0.69 17.19 -5.85
CA ARG A 179 -1.10 18.59 -5.76
C ARG A 179 -1.44 19.12 -7.14
N TYR A 180 -2.63 19.65 -7.29
CA TYR A 180 -3.09 20.26 -8.53
C TYR A 180 -3.92 21.51 -8.26
N ARG A 181 -3.46 22.68 -8.74
CA ARG A 181 -4.16 23.97 -8.65
C ARG A 181 -4.65 24.33 -7.24
N GLY A 182 -3.83 24.07 -6.23
CA GLY A 182 -4.14 24.40 -4.83
C GLY A 182 -4.99 23.37 -4.08
N ASP A 183 -5.33 22.25 -4.71
CA ASP A 183 -6.03 21.12 -4.10
C ASP A 183 -5.18 19.83 -4.20
N TRP A 184 -5.64 18.78 -3.57
CA TRP A 184 -5.12 17.44 -3.72
C TRP A 184 -6.07 16.58 -4.54
N GLU A 185 -5.53 15.88 -5.51
CA GLU A 185 -6.25 14.91 -6.32
C GLU A 185 -5.83 13.49 -5.96
N LEU A 186 -6.83 12.64 -5.71
CA LEU A 186 -6.66 11.20 -5.53
C LEU A 186 -6.89 10.49 -6.85
N SER A 187 -6.00 9.58 -7.21
CA SER A 187 -6.18 8.63 -8.30
C SER A 187 -5.68 7.24 -7.92
N SER A 188 -6.10 6.22 -8.67
CA SER A 188 -5.60 4.86 -8.51
C SER A 188 -4.87 4.43 -9.78
N PRO A 189 -3.54 4.40 -9.79
CA PRO A 189 -2.77 3.98 -10.97
C PRO A 189 -2.91 2.50 -11.27
N MET A 190 -3.21 1.66 -10.27
CA MET A 190 -3.28 0.19 -10.40
C MET A 190 -2.11 -0.39 -11.20
N ALA A 191 -0.91 0.12 -10.91
CA ALA A 191 0.28 -0.20 -11.66
C ALA A 191 1.09 -1.31 -10.98
N ASP A 192 1.20 -2.46 -11.64
CA ASP A 192 2.10 -3.54 -11.20
C ASP A 192 3.56 -3.06 -11.28
N ILE A 193 4.21 -2.98 -10.12
CA ILE A 193 5.59 -2.49 -9.99
C ILE A 193 6.61 -3.59 -10.29
N LYS A 194 6.20 -4.85 -10.22
CA LYS A 194 7.06 -6.04 -10.43
C LYS A 194 8.27 -6.07 -9.49
N LEU A 195 8.06 -5.64 -8.28
CA LEU A 195 9.09 -5.59 -7.27
C LEU A 195 9.00 -6.76 -6.32
N THR A 196 10.16 -7.05 -5.77
CA THR A 196 10.36 -7.94 -4.65
C THR A 196 10.53 -7.09 -3.37
N LYS A 197 10.65 -7.74 -2.26
CA LYS A 197 10.84 -7.25 -0.89
C LYS A 197 11.52 -5.89 -0.76
N LEU A 198 10.86 -4.96 -0.12
CA LEU A 198 11.43 -3.69 0.33
C LEU A 198 12.51 -3.94 1.41
N SER A 199 13.65 -3.32 1.28
CA SER A 199 14.72 -3.35 2.27
C SER A 199 15.66 -2.16 2.07
N ASN A 200 16.42 -1.77 3.11
CA ASN A 200 17.42 -0.70 2.98
C ASN A 200 18.39 -0.92 1.81
N LYS A 201 18.72 -2.18 1.49
CA LYS A 201 19.64 -2.51 0.37
C LYS A 201 19.00 -2.42 -1.02
N SER A 202 17.67 -2.45 -1.08
CA SER A 202 16.91 -2.42 -2.34
C SER A 202 16.13 -1.12 -2.53
N LEU A 203 16.14 -0.20 -1.55
CA LEU A 203 15.31 0.99 -1.54
C LEU A 203 15.48 1.83 -2.80
N ASP A 204 16.73 2.12 -3.21
CA ASP A 204 17.00 2.92 -4.42
C ASP A 204 16.41 2.27 -5.67
N LYS A 205 16.63 0.95 -5.85
CA LYS A 205 16.10 0.21 -7.00
C LYS A 205 14.58 0.20 -7.04
N ILE A 206 13.95 0.11 -5.87
CA ILE A 206 12.51 0.11 -5.74
C ILE A 206 11.97 1.50 -6.05
N THR A 207 12.60 2.52 -5.54
CA THR A 207 12.27 3.91 -5.81
C THR A 207 12.32 4.20 -7.31
N ASP A 208 13.39 3.79 -7.98
CA ASP A 208 13.54 3.94 -9.43
C ASP A 208 12.44 3.20 -10.20
N ALA A 209 12.09 1.99 -9.78
CA ALA A 209 11.06 1.20 -10.42
C ALA A 209 9.67 1.80 -10.23
N VAL A 210 9.33 2.28 -9.02
CA VAL A 210 8.08 2.99 -8.74
C VAL A 210 8.00 4.26 -9.61
N THR A 211 9.05 5.08 -9.59
CA THR A 211 9.13 6.32 -10.37
C THR A 211 8.92 6.04 -11.87
N THR A 212 9.69 5.12 -12.44
CA THR A 212 9.60 4.75 -13.86
C THR A 212 8.21 4.26 -14.22
N ARG A 213 7.61 3.42 -13.37
CA ARG A 213 6.30 2.85 -13.65
C ARG A 213 5.19 3.88 -13.60
N ILE A 214 5.21 4.78 -12.60
CA ILE A 214 4.21 5.84 -12.48
C ILE A 214 4.32 6.83 -13.63
N GLN A 215 5.52 7.26 -14.00
CA GLN A 215 5.72 8.12 -15.17
C GLN A 215 5.22 7.46 -16.46
N ALA A 216 5.45 6.16 -16.65
CA ALA A 216 4.94 5.42 -17.80
C ALA A 216 3.39 5.31 -17.82
N VAL A 217 2.74 5.25 -16.67
CA VAL A 217 1.26 5.30 -16.59
C VAL A 217 0.75 6.69 -16.92
N GLN A 218 1.40 7.72 -16.40
CA GLN A 218 1.01 9.11 -16.65
C GLN A 218 1.19 9.52 -18.12
N SER A 219 2.30 9.09 -18.76
CA SER A 219 2.58 9.41 -20.17
C SER A 219 1.58 8.80 -21.17
N LYS A 220 0.85 7.77 -20.78
CA LYS A 220 -0.20 7.16 -21.62
C LYS A 220 -1.54 7.90 -21.56
N ARG A 221 -1.64 8.92 -20.72
CA ARG A 221 -2.89 9.71 -20.52
C ARG A 221 -2.95 10.97 -21.37
N TRP A 222 -1.87 11.33 -22.04
CA TRP A 222 -1.75 12.47 -22.95
C TRP A 222 -1.44 11.97 -24.36
#